data_f648123c3232e18f8545c2587719b4ee
#
_entry.id   f648123c3232e18f8545c2587719b4ee
#
_cell.length_a   1.000
_cell.length_b   1.000
_cell.length_c   1.000
_cell.angle_alpha   90.00
_cell.angle_beta   90.00
_cell.angle_gamma   90.00
#
_symmetry.space_group_name_H-M   'P 1'
#
loop_
_entity.id
_entity.type
_entity.pdbx_description
1 polymer ?
#
loop_
_entity_poly.entity_id
_entity_poly.type
_entity_poly.pdbx_seq_one_letter_code
_entity_poly.pdbx_strand_id
1 'polypeptide(L)'
;MKKLTFIHQNILKSEAKIQRLHHLIGSTFAKRDDNKQSYESWQSACANFHQNYSALVFHSDNFEGEENLIGLLAHDSANGVYAREFAICFIELRPYYFRFGYLYKRLLRKLKHAPLTQDQLSRYDKIKQAYRQYRQNRINND
;
A
#
# COMPACT_ATOMS: atom_id res chain seq x y z
N MET A 1 16.32 -16.60 -3.87
CA MET A 1 14.92 -16.23 -3.68
C MET A 1 14.39 -15.34 -4.78
N LYS A 2 14.43 -15.89 -6.00
CA LYS A 2 13.94 -15.14 -7.17
C LYS A 2 12.45 -14.83 -7.13
N LYS A 3 11.67 -15.60 -6.34
CA LYS A 3 10.21 -15.42 -6.24
C LYS A 3 9.79 -14.11 -5.54
N LEU A 4 10.67 -13.51 -4.74
CA LEU A 4 10.32 -12.30 -3.99
C LEU A 4 10.72 -11.01 -4.69
N THR A 5 11.55 -11.08 -5.75
CA THR A 5 12.03 -9.89 -6.44
C THR A 5 10.96 -9.14 -7.21
N PHE A 6 9.87 -9.83 -7.59
CA PHE A 6 8.78 -9.20 -8.33
C PHE A 6 7.81 -8.42 -7.43
N ILE A 7 7.95 -8.51 -6.10
CA ILE A 7 7.02 -7.84 -5.17
C ILE A 7 7.05 -6.33 -5.36
N HIS A 8 8.25 -5.74 -5.47
CA HIS A 8 8.39 -4.31 -5.75
C HIS A 8 7.62 -3.91 -7.01
N GLN A 9 7.81 -4.66 -8.10
CA GLN A 9 7.15 -4.37 -9.36
C GLN A 9 5.64 -4.47 -9.27
N ASN A 10 5.14 -5.47 -8.53
CA ASN A 10 3.71 -5.65 -8.35
C ASN A 10 3.09 -4.50 -7.55
N ILE A 11 3.78 -4.02 -6.52
CA ILE A 11 3.33 -2.87 -5.74
C ILE A 11 3.26 -1.63 -6.63
N LEU A 12 4.30 -1.40 -7.45
CA LEU A 12 4.33 -0.24 -8.35
C LEU A 12 3.24 -0.31 -9.43
N LYS A 13 2.95 -1.51 -9.95
CA LYS A 13 1.85 -1.69 -10.90
C LYS A 13 0.50 -1.40 -10.25
N SER A 14 0.30 -1.85 -9.02
CA SER A 14 -0.92 -1.56 -8.26
C SER A 14 -1.07 -0.07 -8.00
N GLU A 15 0.03 0.59 -7.63
CA GLU A 15 0.04 2.04 -7.43
C GLU A 15 -0.42 2.77 -8.69
N ALA A 16 0.11 2.40 -9.85
CA ALA A 16 -0.26 3.02 -11.11
C ALA A 16 -1.74 2.85 -11.42
N LYS A 17 -2.30 1.66 -11.15
CA LYS A 17 -3.72 1.39 -11.35
C LYS A 17 -4.59 2.19 -10.39
N ILE A 18 -4.20 2.25 -9.11
CA ILE A 18 -4.93 3.01 -8.09
C ILE A 18 -4.95 4.49 -8.45
N GLN A 19 -3.80 5.04 -8.85
CA GLN A 19 -3.73 6.45 -9.26
C GLN A 19 -4.61 6.74 -10.46
N ARG A 20 -4.65 5.82 -11.42
CA ARG A 20 -5.47 5.96 -12.62
C ARG A 20 -6.96 5.96 -12.28
N LEU A 21 -7.38 5.02 -11.42
CA LEU A 21 -8.77 4.95 -10.97
C LEU A 21 -9.16 6.19 -10.17
N HIS A 22 -8.27 6.67 -9.31
CA HIS A 22 -8.51 7.88 -8.52
C HIS A 22 -8.57 9.12 -9.40
N HIS A 23 -7.70 9.21 -10.41
CA HIS A 23 -7.70 10.31 -11.37
C HIS A 23 -9.04 10.38 -12.12
N LEU A 24 -9.60 9.22 -12.48
CA LEU A 24 -10.87 9.14 -13.17
C LEU A 24 -12.02 9.69 -12.32
N ILE A 25 -11.98 9.45 -11.00
CA ILE A 25 -12.95 10.05 -10.09
C ILE A 25 -12.87 11.59 -10.18
N GLY A 26 -11.66 12.13 -10.09
CA GLY A 26 -11.44 13.57 -10.14
C GLY A 26 -11.89 14.21 -11.45
N SER A 27 -11.57 13.58 -12.59
CA SER A 27 -11.91 14.12 -13.89
C SER A 27 -13.41 14.06 -14.18
N THR A 28 -14.12 13.04 -13.69
CA THR A 28 -15.57 12.92 -13.84
C THR A 28 -16.32 13.76 -12.83
N PHE A 29 -15.74 14.01 -11.66
CA PHE A 29 -16.34 14.83 -10.60
C PHE A 29 -16.69 16.25 -11.11
N ALA A 30 -15.76 16.85 -11.84
CA ALA A 30 -15.93 18.23 -12.32
C ALA A 30 -17.14 18.38 -13.26
N LYS A 31 -17.52 17.30 -13.94
CA LYS A 31 -18.60 17.30 -14.94
C LYS A 31 -19.90 16.67 -14.45
N ARG A 32 -19.95 16.21 -13.19
CA ARG A 32 -21.07 15.40 -12.68
C ARG A 32 -22.43 16.11 -12.75
N ASP A 33 -22.43 17.43 -12.72
CA ASP A 33 -23.66 18.23 -12.71
C ASP A 33 -24.09 18.68 -14.11
N ASP A 34 -23.29 18.37 -15.15
CA ASP A 34 -23.60 18.82 -16.53
C ASP A 34 -24.83 18.14 -17.10
N ASN A 35 -24.99 16.84 -16.86
CA ASN A 35 -26.13 16.05 -17.31
C ASN A 35 -26.16 14.73 -16.58
N LYS A 36 -27.25 13.95 -16.82
CA LYS A 36 -27.43 12.66 -16.16
C LYS A 36 -26.32 11.66 -16.49
N GLN A 37 -25.89 11.63 -17.74
CA GLN A 37 -24.84 10.72 -18.19
C GLN A 37 -23.50 11.02 -17.50
N SER A 38 -23.16 12.29 -17.36
CA SER A 38 -21.94 12.70 -16.66
C SER A 38 -21.98 12.33 -15.18
N TYR A 39 -23.14 12.47 -14.54
CA TYR A 39 -23.31 12.05 -13.14
C TYR A 39 -23.15 10.54 -12.99
N GLU A 40 -23.74 9.76 -13.90
CA GLU A 40 -23.60 8.29 -13.89
C GLU A 40 -22.16 7.85 -14.13
N SER A 41 -21.42 8.56 -14.99
CA SER A 41 -20.00 8.30 -15.23
C SER A 41 -19.17 8.48 -13.96
N TRP A 42 -19.45 9.56 -13.22
CA TRP A 42 -18.78 9.80 -11.95
C TRP A 42 -19.13 8.73 -10.90
N GLN A 43 -20.39 8.36 -10.78
CA GLN A 43 -20.81 7.29 -9.88
C GLN A 43 -20.13 5.96 -10.22
N SER A 44 -20.02 5.64 -11.52
CA SER A 44 -19.35 4.42 -11.97
C SER A 44 -17.86 4.45 -11.64
N ALA A 45 -17.21 5.59 -11.79
CA ALA A 45 -15.79 5.74 -11.43
C ALA A 45 -15.58 5.51 -9.94
N CYS A 46 -16.45 6.07 -9.09
CA CYS A 46 -16.37 5.84 -7.63
C CYS A 46 -16.57 4.37 -7.28
N ALA A 47 -17.59 3.73 -7.86
CA ALA A 47 -17.88 2.33 -7.61
C ALA A 47 -16.71 1.43 -8.04
N ASN A 48 -16.15 1.69 -9.22
CA ASN A 48 -15.03 0.94 -9.76
C ASN A 48 -13.80 1.06 -8.86
N PHE A 49 -13.51 2.26 -8.38
CA PHE A 49 -12.42 2.50 -7.44
C PHE A 49 -12.61 1.67 -6.16
N HIS A 50 -13.79 1.77 -5.54
CA HIS A 50 -14.06 1.06 -4.29
C HIS A 50 -14.02 -0.45 -4.45
N GLN A 51 -14.52 -1.00 -5.56
CA GLN A 51 -14.52 -2.43 -5.81
C GLN A 51 -13.10 -2.99 -5.99
N ASN A 52 -12.17 -2.20 -6.51
CA ASN A 52 -10.85 -2.69 -6.87
C ASN A 52 -9.75 -2.29 -5.89
N TYR A 53 -9.99 -1.26 -5.06
CA TYR A 53 -8.95 -0.68 -4.20
C TYR A 53 -8.30 -1.70 -3.29
N SER A 54 -9.11 -2.44 -2.53
CA SER A 54 -8.59 -3.41 -1.56
C SER A 54 -7.81 -4.52 -2.26
N ALA A 55 -8.32 -5.02 -3.39
CA ALA A 55 -7.63 -6.08 -4.15
C ALA A 55 -6.29 -5.60 -4.68
N LEU A 56 -6.20 -4.34 -5.09
CA LEU A 56 -4.95 -3.77 -5.60
C LEU A 56 -3.94 -3.54 -4.47
N VAL A 57 -4.42 -3.02 -3.33
CA VAL A 57 -3.53 -2.75 -2.18
C VAL A 57 -2.97 -4.03 -1.59
N PHE A 58 -3.82 -5.04 -1.39
CA PHE A 58 -3.43 -6.27 -0.71
C PHE A 58 -3.13 -7.42 -1.66
N HIS A 59 -3.13 -7.15 -2.98
CA HIS A 59 -2.90 -8.20 -3.98
C HIS A 59 -3.75 -9.43 -3.62
N SER A 60 -5.05 -9.37 -3.86
CA SER A 60 -6.05 -10.32 -3.34
C SER A 60 -5.76 -11.79 -3.63
N ASP A 61 -4.89 -12.08 -4.60
CA ASP A 61 -4.43 -13.45 -4.85
C ASP A 61 -3.53 -13.98 -3.74
N ASN A 62 -2.99 -13.09 -2.90
CA ASN A 62 -2.03 -13.42 -1.85
C ASN A 62 -2.58 -13.19 -0.45
N PHE A 63 -3.40 -12.15 -0.27
CA PHE A 63 -3.94 -11.77 1.04
C PHE A 63 -5.44 -11.51 0.94
N GLU A 64 -6.17 -11.89 1.99
CA GLU A 64 -7.63 -11.64 2.07
C GLU A 64 -7.94 -10.21 2.57
N GLY A 65 -6.91 -9.41 2.85
CA GLY A 65 -7.06 -8.05 3.30
C GLY A 65 -6.04 -7.68 4.34
N GLU A 66 -6.23 -6.53 4.97
CA GLU A 66 -5.26 -5.98 5.93
C GLU A 66 -5.03 -6.90 7.12
N GLU A 67 -6.11 -7.41 7.73
CA GLU A 67 -5.97 -8.24 8.92
C GLU A 67 -5.27 -9.56 8.63
N ASN A 68 -5.53 -10.15 7.47
CA ASN A 68 -4.84 -11.37 7.04
C ASN A 68 -3.34 -11.10 6.86
N LEU A 69 -2.99 -10.02 6.16
CA LEU A 69 -1.59 -9.61 5.98
C LEU A 69 -0.90 -9.41 7.33
N ILE A 70 -1.51 -8.64 8.23
CA ILE A 70 -0.94 -8.34 9.55
C ILE A 70 -0.73 -9.64 10.35
N GLY A 71 -1.72 -10.53 10.35
CA GLY A 71 -1.61 -11.80 11.06
C GLY A 71 -0.49 -12.69 10.55
N LEU A 72 -0.26 -12.69 9.24
CA LEU A 72 0.79 -13.50 8.62
C LEU A 72 2.20 -13.03 8.93
N LEU A 73 2.38 -11.77 9.35
CA LEU A 73 3.71 -11.24 9.63
C LEU A 73 4.47 -12.03 10.70
N ALA A 74 3.75 -12.65 11.63
CA ALA A 74 4.35 -13.43 12.72
C ALA A 74 4.41 -14.93 12.42
N HIS A 75 3.85 -15.38 11.30
CA HIS A 75 3.74 -16.82 10.99
C HIS A 75 5.05 -17.36 10.41
N ASP A 76 5.45 -18.53 10.90
CA ASP A 76 6.58 -19.28 10.37
C ASP A 76 6.08 -20.24 9.28
N SER A 77 5.77 -19.66 8.12
CA SER A 77 5.21 -20.39 6.98
C SER A 77 5.65 -19.69 5.69
N ALA A 78 5.45 -20.34 4.54
CA ALA A 78 5.74 -19.73 3.25
C ALA A 78 4.94 -18.45 3.06
N ASN A 79 3.67 -18.43 3.49
CA ASN A 79 2.83 -17.24 3.40
C ASN A 79 3.33 -16.15 4.34
N GLY A 80 3.84 -16.51 5.52
CA GLY A 80 4.45 -15.56 6.45
C GLY A 80 5.72 -14.93 5.88
N VAL A 81 6.56 -15.73 5.22
CA VAL A 81 7.77 -15.23 4.54
C VAL A 81 7.37 -14.21 3.47
N TYR A 82 6.38 -14.54 2.66
CA TYR A 82 5.89 -13.65 1.62
C TYR A 82 5.31 -12.36 2.22
N ALA A 83 4.52 -12.48 3.27
CA ALA A 83 3.88 -11.34 3.93
C ALA A 83 4.92 -10.36 4.48
N ARG A 84 5.98 -10.88 5.13
CA ARG A 84 7.04 -10.03 5.67
C ARG A 84 7.78 -9.30 4.55
N GLU A 85 8.09 -9.98 3.46
CA GLU A 85 8.77 -9.33 2.33
C GLU A 85 7.86 -8.29 1.67
N PHE A 86 6.58 -8.62 1.51
CA PHE A 86 5.60 -7.66 0.98
C PHE A 86 5.55 -6.39 1.86
N ALA A 87 5.47 -6.56 3.17
CA ALA A 87 5.40 -5.43 4.09
C ALA A 87 6.67 -4.57 4.04
N ILE A 88 7.85 -5.19 3.99
CA ILE A 88 9.12 -4.46 3.87
C ILE A 88 9.15 -3.68 2.55
N CYS A 89 8.79 -4.32 1.44
CA CYS A 89 8.76 -3.66 0.13
C CYS A 89 7.77 -2.49 0.13
N PHE A 90 6.61 -2.68 0.75
CA PHE A 90 5.58 -1.64 0.83
C PHE A 90 6.11 -0.40 1.55
N ILE A 91 6.73 -0.58 2.72
CA ILE A 91 7.23 0.57 3.48
C ILE A 91 8.49 1.18 2.83
N GLU A 92 9.28 0.40 2.08
CA GLU A 92 10.41 0.93 1.32
C GLU A 92 9.95 1.82 0.17
N LEU A 93 8.99 1.36 -0.60
CA LEU A 93 8.51 2.05 -1.79
C LEU A 93 7.60 3.23 -1.45
N ARG A 94 6.90 3.15 -0.32
CA ARG A 94 5.92 4.15 0.11
C ARG A 94 4.98 4.51 -1.04
N PRO A 95 4.28 3.51 -1.61
CA PRO A 95 3.43 3.77 -2.77
C PRO A 95 2.32 4.74 -2.43
N TYR A 96 1.97 5.59 -3.40
CA TYR A 96 0.89 6.53 -3.21
C TYR A 96 -0.46 5.81 -3.40
N TYR A 97 -1.03 5.38 -2.27
CA TYR A 97 -2.39 4.86 -2.22
C TYR A 97 -3.24 5.84 -1.41
N PHE A 98 -4.46 6.05 -1.83
CA PHE A 98 -5.39 6.87 -1.04
C PHE A 98 -5.48 6.30 0.37
N ARG A 99 -5.21 7.12 1.39
CA ARG A 99 -5.17 6.73 2.80
C ARG A 99 -4.09 5.70 3.15
N PHE A 100 -3.04 5.61 2.36
CA PHE A 100 -1.97 4.64 2.62
C PHE A 100 -1.22 4.91 3.93
N GLY A 101 -1.25 6.14 4.43
CA GLY A 101 -0.51 6.52 5.63
C GLY A 101 -0.85 5.68 6.85
N TYR A 102 -2.12 5.31 7.01
CA TYR A 102 -2.54 4.44 8.11
C TYR A 102 -1.92 3.06 7.99
N LEU A 103 -2.00 2.45 6.81
CA LEU A 103 -1.42 1.13 6.56
C LEU A 103 0.09 1.15 6.72
N TYR A 104 0.75 2.19 6.20
CA TYR A 104 2.20 2.38 6.34
C TYR A 104 2.63 2.36 7.80
N LYS A 105 1.98 3.17 8.63
CA LYS A 105 2.29 3.25 10.06
C LYS A 105 2.03 1.94 10.78
N ARG A 106 0.95 1.26 10.42
CA ARG A 106 0.58 -0.02 11.03
C ARG A 106 1.61 -1.10 10.68
N LEU A 107 2.02 -1.20 9.42
CA LEU A 107 3.03 -2.16 8.99
C LEU A 107 4.38 -1.87 9.66
N LEU A 108 4.77 -0.60 9.71
CA LEU A 108 6.03 -0.19 10.36
C LEU A 108 6.06 -0.64 11.82
N ARG A 109 4.96 -0.47 12.53
CA ARG A 109 4.85 -0.85 13.94
C ARG A 109 4.83 -2.38 14.12
N LYS A 110 4.07 -3.08 13.28
CA LYS A 110 3.92 -4.55 13.40
C LYS A 110 5.18 -5.30 13.00
N LEU A 111 5.95 -4.78 12.07
CA LEU A 111 7.21 -5.41 11.65
C LEU A 111 8.26 -5.39 12.76
N LYS A 112 8.13 -4.52 13.74
CA LYS A 112 9.05 -4.47 14.88
C LYS A 112 9.18 -5.81 15.60
N HIS A 113 8.09 -6.59 15.63
CA HIS A 113 8.05 -7.87 16.36
C HIS A 113 8.04 -9.09 15.43
N ALA A 114 8.20 -8.88 14.12
CA ALA A 114 8.19 -9.97 13.15
C ALA A 114 9.60 -10.64 13.08
N PRO A 115 9.66 -11.93 12.75
CA PRO A 115 10.94 -12.63 12.59
C PRO A 115 11.60 -12.31 11.26
N LEU A 116 12.25 -11.15 11.18
CA LEU A 116 12.89 -10.65 9.96
C LEU A 116 14.23 -11.33 9.72
N THR A 117 14.58 -11.53 8.44
CA THR A 117 15.93 -11.96 8.06
C THR A 117 16.91 -10.81 8.32
N GLN A 118 18.21 -11.14 8.27
CA GLN A 118 19.27 -10.14 8.44
C GLN A 118 19.12 -8.99 7.42
N ASP A 119 18.87 -9.33 6.16
CA ASP A 119 18.65 -8.36 5.10
C ASP A 119 17.41 -7.50 5.37
N GLN A 120 16.30 -8.12 5.74
CA GLN A 120 15.07 -7.41 6.05
C GLN A 120 15.23 -6.49 7.25
N LEU A 121 15.95 -6.95 8.27
CA LEU A 121 16.21 -6.14 9.47
C LEU A 121 17.02 -4.89 9.12
N SER A 122 18.04 -5.05 8.30
CA SER A 122 18.87 -3.92 7.82
C SER A 122 18.01 -2.91 7.04
N ARG A 123 17.16 -3.40 6.13
CA ARG A 123 16.26 -2.57 5.35
C ARG A 123 15.25 -1.85 6.26
N TYR A 124 14.69 -2.57 7.21
CA TYR A 124 13.74 -2.04 8.17
C TYR A 124 14.36 -0.90 9.00
N ASP A 125 15.59 -1.10 9.48
CA ASP A 125 16.28 -0.08 10.28
C ASP A 125 16.52 1.19 9.46
N LYS A 126 16.90 1.07 8.21
CA LYS A 126 17.07 2.23 7.32
C LYS A 126 15.76 3.00 7.12
N ILE A 127 14.66 2.26 6.97
CA ILE A 127 13.34 2.87 6.81
C ILE A 127 12.94 3.62 8.08
N LYS A 128 13.17 3.03 9.25
CA LYS A 128 12.87 3.68 10.52
C LYS A 128 13.66 4.97 10.70
N GLN A 129 14.94 4.95 10.35
CA GLN A 129 15.79 6.14 10.44
C GLN A 129 15.30 7.24 9.49
N ALA A 130 14.96 6.88 8.26
CA ALA A 130 14.44 7.83 7.29
C ALA A 130 13.11 8.43 7.74
N TYR A 131 12.24 7.63 8.35
CA TYR A 131 10.96 8.10 8.86
C TYR A 131 11.15 9.07 10.04
N ARG A 132 12.06 8.75 10.95
CA ARG A 132 12.40 9.66 12.08
C ARG A 132 12.93 10.98 11.55
N GLN A 133 13.82 10.93 10.56
CA GLN A 133 14.40 12.14 9.97
C GLN A 133 13.32 12.99 9.29
N TYR A 134 12.41 12.35 8.59
CA TYR A 134 11.27 13.03 7.95
C TYR A 134 10.42 13.77 9.01
N ARG A 135 10.08 13.08 10.10
CA ARG A 135 9.30 13.70 11.19
C ARG A 135 10.04 14.85 11.85
N GLN A 136 11.34 14.68 12.08
CA GLN A 136 12.19 15.71 12.68
C GLN A 136 12.23 16.97 11.82
N ASN A 137 12.43 16.79 10.51
CA ASN A 137 12.47 17.90 9.57
C ASN A 137 11.13 18.63 9.50
N ARG A 138 10.04 17.88 9.55
CA ARG A 138 8.70 18.47 9.54
C ARG A 138 8.45 19.33 10.77
N ILE A 139 8.87 18.86 11.95
CA ILE A 139 8.74 19.61 13.19
C ILE A 139 9.60 20.89 13.13
N ASN A 140 10.83 20.79 12.62
CA ASN A 140 11.75 21.92 12.56
C ASN A 140 11.33 23.00 11.56
N ASN A 141 10.55 22.63 10.54
CA ASN A 141 10.10 23.54 9.49
C ASN A 141 8.75 24.19 9.79
N ASP A 142 8.07 23.75 10.83
CA ASP A 142 6.82 24.34 11.29
C ASP A 142 7.12 25.45 12.33
#